data_1f0ae487c25e1ea6e2804aa819203c3b
#
_entry.id   1f0ae487c25e1ea6e2804aa819203c3b
#
_cell.length_a   1.000
_cell.length_b   1.000
_cell.length_c   1.000
_cell.angle_alpha   90.00
_cell.angle_beta   90.00
_cell.angle_gamma   90.00
#
_symmetry.space_group_name_H-M   'P 1'
#
loop_
_entity.id
_entity.type
_entity.pdbx_description
1 polymer ?
#
loop_
_entity_poly.entity_id
_entity_poly.type
_entity_poly.pdbx_seq_one_letter_code
_entity_poly.pdbx_strand_id
1 'polypeptide(L)'
;MGPMSCLTLSAMRGRFLLLALPLTAALGACAPAANPASAPAVQASTPVNRVSFYPQETGLTWTYLPEGEAAGGVPYTLRSLGPTVFAGQSVLASGLTGRGAEQTWYRRVDASGVRLLGFRKPGVTVGLDPAWVEAPAESAWRVGLSWQGESRVTVTSDDGRVQAQGTLRYRYDVQDRRRVTTPGGSFDVWVVTRQITDDVGGLFPQTQQLWFAPFVGDVRTPEGLLLTGRNFNAR
;
A
#
# COMPACT_ATOMS: atom_id res chain seq x y z
N MET A 1 -12.68 7.18 48.42
CA MET A 1 -11.83 6.45 49.38
C MET A 1 -12.01 4.97 49.12
N GLY A 2 -11.02 4.29 48.55
CA GLY A 2 -10.98 2.83 48.32
C GLY A 2 -9.59 2.49 47.81
N PRO A 3 -8.97 1.40 48.27
CA PRO A 3 -7.54 1.30 48.42
C PRO A 3 -6.82 0.76 47.18
N MET A 4 -5.59 1.24 47.03
CA MET A 4 -4.54 0.75 46.14
C MET A 4 -4.14 -0.68 46.53
N SER A 5 -4.12 -1.62 45.59
CA SER A 5 -3.47 -2.92 45.72
C SER A 5 -2.15 -2.92 44.98
N CYS A 6 -1.11 -3.00 45.79
CA CYS A 6 0.29 -3.21 45.38
C CYS A 6 0.50 -4.70 45.06
N LEU A 7 1.02 -5.04 43.88
CA LEU A 7 1.46 -6.38 43.53
C LEU A 7 2.99 -6.41 43.38
N THR A 8 3.58 -7.21 44.22
CA THR A 8 4.99 -7.44 44.48
C THR A 8 5.70 -8.17 43.32
N LEU A 9 6.91 -7.66 42.97
CA LEU A 9 7.89 -8.35 42.13
C LEU A 9 8.46 -9.57 42.91
N SER A 10 8.45 -10.72 42.29
CA SER A 10 9.17 -11.92 42.76
C SER A 10 10.41 -12.12 41.86
N ALA A 11 11.56 -11.93 42.45
CA ALA A 11 12.88 -12.15 41.85
C ALA A 11 13.24 -13.65 41.97
N MET A 12 13.48 -14.31 40.85
CA MET A 12 13.97 -15.69 40.79
C MET A 12 15.46 -15.69 40.41
N ARG A 13 16.30 -15.95 41.42
CA ARG A 13 17.74 -16.20 41.30
C ARG A 13 17.94 -17.64 40.80
N GLY A 14 18.49 -17.85 39.61
CA GLY A 14 18.94 -19.14 39.10
C GLY A 14 20.46 -19.22 39.03
N ARG A 15 20.97 -20.29 39.61
CA ARG A 15 22.39 -20.61 39.91
C ARG A 15 23.23 -20.83 38.67
N PHE A 16 24.44 -20.25 38.71
CA PHE A 16 25.58 -20.59 37.84
C PHE A 16 26.06 -22.02 38.13
N LEU A 17 26.20 -22.84 37.09
CA LEU A 17 26.95 -24.07 37.09
C LEU A 17 28.09 -23.95 36.07
N LEU A 18 29.32 -23.84 36.61
CA LEU A 18 30.57 -23.95 35.87
C LEU A 18 30.81 -25.41 35.52
N LEU A 19 30.99 -25.75 34.26
CA LEU A 19 31.57 -27.03 33.85
C LEU A 19 32.74 -26.79 32.88
N ALA A 20 33.84 -27.44 33.27
CA ALA A 20 35.17 -27.33 32.70
C ALA A 20 35.30 -28.01 31.32
N LEU A 21 36.24 -27.47 30.50
CA LEU A 21 36.71 -27.99 29.22
C LEU A 21 37.34 -29.39 29.29
N PRO A 22 37.38 -30.09 28.13
CA PRO A 22 38.67 -30.53 27.64
C PRO A 22 38.97 -30.02 26.19
N LEU A 23 40.22 -29.65 26.04
CA LEU A 23 40.94 -29.28 24.83
C LEU A 23 41.19 -30.54 23.98
N THR A 24 40.57 -30.63 22.79
CA THR A 24 40.96 -31.60 21.78
C THR A 24 41.42 -30.88 20.52
N ALA A 25 42.69 -31.00 20.22
CA ALA A 25 43.29 -30.57 18.97
C ALA A 25 42.80 -31.48 17.81
N ALA A 26 42.23 -30.90 16.77
CA ALA A 26 41.91 -31.60 15.53
C ALA A 26 42.54 -30.89 14.35
N LEU A 27 43.26 -31.69 13.60
CA LEU A 27 44.07 -31.48 12.41
C LEU A 27 43.32 -30.72 11.32
N GLY A 28 44.05 -29.82 10.65
CA GLY A 28 43.61 -29.08 9.48
C GLY A 28 43.23 -29.97 8.29
N ALA A 29 42.02 -29.75 7.81
CA ALA A 29 41.60 -30.14 6.49
C ALA A 29 41.39 -28.86 5.68
N CYS A 30 42.25 -28.64 4.65
CA CYS A 30 42.03 -27.62 3.63
C CYS A 30 40.74 -27.94 2.87
N ALA A 31 39.64 -27.22 3.20
CA ALA A 31 38.47 -27.21 2.34
C ALA A 31 38.71 -26.29 1.15
N PRO A 32 38.32 -26.70 -0.06
CA PRO A 32 38.38 -25.80 -1.23
C PRO A 32 37.47 -24.61 -1.02
N ALA A 33 37.96 -23.41 -1.32
CA ALA A 33 37.22 -22.17 -1.25
C ALA A 33 35.94 -22.28 -2.10
N ALA A 34 34.77 -22.29 -1.43
CA ALA A 34 33.49 -22.17 -2.11
C ALA A 34 33.44 -20.81 -2.81
N ASN A 35 33.28 -20.83 -4.12
CA ASN A 35 33.01 -19.63 -4.89
C ASN A 35 31.83 -18.88 -4.23
N PRO A 36 31.96 -17.56 -3.96
CA PRO A 36 30.81 -16.77 -3.50
C PRO A 36 29.73 -16.85 -4.58
N ALA A 37 28.60 -17.46 -4.24
CA ALA A 37 27.44 -17.46 -5.11
C ALA A 37 27.14 -16.00 -5.49
N SER A 38 27.23 -15.71 -6.79
CA SER A 38 26.90 -14.40 -7.34
C SER A 38 25.52 -14.02 -6.85
N ALA A 39 25.43 -12.94 -6.07
CA ALA A 39 24.14 -12.38 -5.68
C ALA A 39 23.30 -12.15 -6.95
N PRO A 40 21.99 -12.48 -6.92
CA PRO A 40 21.15 -12.27 -8.09
C PRO A 40 21.25 -10.81 -8.49
N ALA A 41 21.68 -10.56 -9.72
CA ALA A 41 21.74 -9.22 -10.28
C ALA A 41 20.34 -8.61 -10.19
N VAL A 42 20.23 -7.50 -9.46
CA VAL A 42 19.03 -6.68 -9.47
C VAL A 42 18.80 -6.28 -10.92
N GLN A 43 17.81 -6.90 -11.56
CA GLN A 43 17.45 -6.54 -12.92
C GLN A 43 17.03 -5.08 -12.90
N ALA A 44 17.85 -4.22 -13.51
CA ALA A 44 17.49 -2.85 -13.78
C ALA A 44 16.20 -2.88 -14.61
N SER A 45 15.09 -2.46 -14.02
CA SER A 45 13.81 -2.39 -14.72
C SER A 45 13.97 -1.43 -15.89
N THR A 46 13.75 -1.93 -17.10
CA THR A 46 13.73 -1.11 -18.32
C THR A 46 12.77 0.06 -18.09
N PRO A 47 13.19 1.31 -18.36
CA PRO A 47 12.31 2.45 -18.16
C PRO A 47 11.06 2.27 -19.02
N VAL A 48 9.90 2.37 -18.39
CA VAL A 48 8.60 2.27 -19.07
C VAL A 48 8.45 3.51 -19.96
N ASN A 49 8.61 3.33 -21.27
CA ASN A 49 8.61 4.42 -22.25
C ASN A 49 7.22 5.04 -22.47
N ARG A 50 6.17 4.45 -21.94
CA ARG A 50 4.79 4.91 -22.13
C ARG A 50 3.94 4.55 -20.91
N VAL A 51 3.51 5.58 -20.18
CA VAL A 51 2.66 5.42 -19.00
C VAL A 51 1.22 5.73 -19.40
N SER A 52 0.26 4.89 -18.94
CA SER A 52 -1.17 5.07 -19.18
C SER A 52 -1.74 6.23 -18.35
N PHE A 53 -2.96 6.66 -18.69
CA PHE A 53 -3.68 7.72 -17.96
C PHE A 53 -3.81 7.36 -16.46
N TYR A 54 -4.13 6.10 -16.17
CA TYR A 54 -4.08 5.49 -14.83
C TYR A 54 -2.85 4.58 -14.76
N PRO A 55 -1.69 5.04 -14.25
CA PRO A 55 -0.45 4.29 -14.29
C PRO A 55 -0.54 3.01 -13.45
N GLN A 56 -0.44 1.86 -14.13
CA GLN A 56 -0.47 0.53 -13.49
C GLN A 56 0.52 -0.44 -14.16
N GLU A 57 1.38 0.06 -15.04
CA GLU A 57 2.40 -0.76 -15.72
C GLU A 57 3.35 -1.37 -14.69
N THR A 58 3.66 -2.65 -14.87
CA THR A 58 4.49 -3.42 -13.94
C THR A 58 5.84 -2.75 -13.70
N GLY A 59 6.22 -2.61 -12.44
CA GLY A 59 7.52 -2.05 -12.03
C GLY A 59 7.50 -0.54 -11.82
N LEU A 60 6.41 0.17 -12.12
CA LEU A 60 6.27 1.56 -11.70
C LEU A 60 6.34 1.67 -10.17
N THR A 61 7.04 2.70 -9.71
CA THR A 61 7.26 2.93 -8.29
C THR A 61 7.06 4.41 -7.96
N TRP A 62 6.37 4.67 -6.88
CA TRP A 62 6.18 5.99 -6.28
C TRP A 62 6.70 5.98 -4.85
N THR A 63 7.27 7.08 -4.42
CA THR A 63 7.66 7.30 -3.02
C THR A 63 6.86 8.46 -2.44
N TYR A 64 6.44 8.31 -1.19
CA TYR A 64 5.58 9.26 -0.49
C TYR A 64 6.07 9.54 0.91
N LEU A 65 5.80 10.76 1.40
CA LEU A 65 5.92 11.13 2.80
C LEU A 65 4.58 11.66 3.31
N PRO A 66 4.28 11.54 4.61
CA PRO A 66 3.15 12.22 5.21
C PRO A 66 3.18 13.72 4.93
N GLU A 67 2.01 14.32 4.70
CA GLU A 67 1.88 15.76 4.51
C GLU A 67 2.42 16.51 5.74
N GLY A 68 3.26 17.52 5.49
CA GLY A 68 3.93 18.29 6.55
C GLY A 68 5.23 17.69 7.08
N GLU A 69 5.62 16.50 6.65
CA GLU A 69 6.92 15.93 7.04
C GLU A 69 8.06 16.49 6.21
N ALA A 70 9.20 16.74 6.88
CA ALA A 70 10.40 17.24 6.22
C ALA A 70 10.98 16.24 5.21
N ALA A 71 11.56 16.75 4.14
CA ALA A 71 12.30 15.95 3.18
C ALA A 71 13.44 15.17 3.88
N GLY A 72 13.60 13.89 3.55
CA GLY A 72 14.61 12.99 4.14
C GLY A 72 14.05 11.99 5.16
N GLY A 73 12.76 12.04 5.49
CA GLY A 73 12.10 10.99 6.25
C GLY A 73 12.08 9.65 5.48
N VAL A 74 11.89 8.53 6.21
CA VAL A 74 11.74 7.21 5.59
C VAL A 74 10.44 7.19 4.78
N PRO A 75 10.48 6.98 3.46
CA PRO A 75 9.27 7.05 2.64
C PRO A 75 8.42 5.80 2.76
N TYR A 76 7.12 5.97 2.43
CA TYR A 76 6.31 4.89 1.93
C TYR A 76 6.64 4.65 0.45
N THR A 77 6.63 3.41 0.03
CA THR A 77 6.86 3.01 -1.36
C THR A 77 5.64 2.28 -1.89
N LEU A 78 5.00 2.85 -2.91
CA LEU A 78 3.97 2.17 -3.71
C LEU A 78 4.63 1.61 -4.95
N ARG A 79 4.35 0.34 -5.27
CA ARG A 79 4.87 -0.33 -6.46
C ARG A 79 3.74 -1.02 -7.21
N SER A 80 3.70 -0.85 -8.53
CA SER A 80 2.86 -1.68 -9.41
C SER A 80 3.53 -3.06 -9.56
N LEU A 81 2.85 -4.10 -9.09
CA LEU A 81 3.31 -5.49 -9.10
C LEU A 81 2.93 -6.21 -10.41
N GLY A 82 2.00 -5.64 -11.18
CA GLY A 82 1.54 -6.20 -12.45
C GLY A 82 0.34 -7.15 -12.31
N PRO A 83 0.09 -7.95 -13.37
CA PRO A 83 -1.06 -8.83 -13.44
C PRO A 83 -1.01 -9.95 -12.39
N THR A 84 -2.18 -10.25 -11.82
CA THR A 84 -2.40 -11.36 -10.87
C THR A 84 -3.85 -11.82 -10.93
N VAL A 85 -4.21 -12.78 -10.08
CA VAL A 85 -5.59 -13.23 -9.90
C VAL A 85 -6.08 -12.89 -8.50
N PHE A 86 -7.24 -12.27 -8.39
CA PHE A 86 -7.94 -12.01 -7.15
C PHE A 86 -9.40 -12.39 -7.28
N ALA A 87 -9.92 -13.21 -6.34
CA ALA A 87 -11.29 -13.74 -6.38
C ALA A 87 -11.67 -14.37 -7.75
N GLY A 88 -10.73 -15.10 -8.38
CA GLY A 88 -10.93 -15.75 -9.67
C GLY A 88 -10.90 -14.81 -10.89
N GLN A 89 -10.63 -13.52 -10.71
CA GLN A 89 -10.58 -12.53 -11.78
C GLN A 89 -9.14 -12.06 -12.04
N SER A 90 -8.80 -11.83 -13.32
CA SER A 90 -7.53 -11.19 -13.69
C SER A 90 -7.57 -9.71 -13.31
N VAL A 91 -6.57 -9.26 -12.56
CA VAL A 91 -6.45 -7.91 -12.00
C VAL A 91 -5.01 -7.43 -12.05
N LEU A 92 -4.81 -6.14 -11.79
CA LEU A 92 -3.52 -5.53 -11.54
C LEU A 92 -3.32 -5.35 -10.03
N ALA A 93 -2.17 -5.77 -9.51
CA ALA A 93 -1.82 -5.59 -8.11
C ALA A 93 -0.88 -4.39 -7.92
N SER A 94 -1.09 -3.64 -6.85
CA SER A 94 -0.17 -2.58 -6.39
C SER A 94 0.08 -2.76 -4.90
N GLY A 95 1.34 -2.70 -4.48
CA GLY A 95 1.76 -2.89 -3.09
C GLY A 95 2.32 -1.62 -2.48
N LEU A 96 1.85 -1.23 -1.30
CA LEU A 96 2.42 -0.18 -0.45
C LEU A 96 3.20 -0.81 0.68
N THR A 97 4.43 -0.35 0.86
CA THR A 97 5.31 -0.77 1.96
C THR A 97 6.01 0.44 2.58
N GLY A 98 6.58 0.25 3.77
CA GLY A 98 7.33 1.28 4.48
C GLY A 98 6.69 1.63 5.82
N ARG A 99 7.49 1.98 6.83
CA ARG A 99 7.07 2.39 8.18
C ARG A 99 6.14 1.37 8.86
N GLY A 100 6.34 0.08 8.58
CA GLY A 100 5.45 -0.98 9.08
C GLY A 100 4.13 -1.15 8.30
N ALA A 101 3.86 -0.30 7.29
CA ALA A 101 2.73 -0.53 6.41
C ALA A 101 3.05 -1.64 5.41
N GLU A 102 2.07 -2.50 5.22
CA GLU A 102 2.04 -3.52 4.17
C GLU A 102 0.61 -3.64 3.70
N GLN A 103 0.35 -3.23 2.45
CA GLN A 103 -0.98 -3.33 1.86
C GLN A 103 -0.88 -3.59 0.37
N THR A 104 -1.70 -4.49 -0.15
CA THR A 104 -1.83 -4.76 -1.59
C THR A 104 -3.24 -4.49 -2.03
N TRP A 105 -3.41 -3.71 -3.10
CA TRP A 105 -4.69 -3.47 -3.76
C TRP A 105 -4.79 -4.26 -5.05
N TYR A 106 -6.00 -4.73 -5.37
CA TYR A 106 -6.34 -5.51 -6.56
C TYR A 106 -7.34 -4.74 -7.40
N ARG A 107 -6.88 -4.22 -8.54
CA ARG A 107 -7.63 -3.31 -9.41
C ARG A 107 -7.85 -3.88 -10.80
N ARG A 108 -8.97 -3.56 -11.37
CA ARG A 108 -9.19 -3.67 -12.81
C ARG A 108 -9.16 -2.28 -13.41
N VAL A 109 -8.37 -2.10 -14.47
CA VAL A 109 -8.24 -0.86 -15.22
C VAL A 109 -8.61 -1.14 -16.65
N ASP A 110 -9.62 -0.45 -17.15
CA ASP A 110 -10.13 -0.58 -18.50
C ASP A 110 -10.66 0.77 -19.02
N ALA A 111 -11.26 0.79 -20.23
CA ALA A 111 -11.82 2.02 -20.82
C ALA A 111 -12.90 2.69 -19.96
N SER A 112 -13.52 1.98 -19.02
CA SER A 112 -14.54 2.50 -18.10
C SER A 112 -13.94 3.09 -16.81
N GLY A 113 -12.61 3.03 -16.61
CA GLY A 113 -11.91 3.60 -15.49
C GLY A 113 -11.22 2.56 -14.59
N VAL A 114 -11.13 2.86 -13.29
CA VAL A 114 -10.45 2.05 -12.28
C VAL A 114 -11.47 1.49 -11.30
N ARG A 115 -11.45 0.18 -11.11
CA ARG A 115 -12.29 -0.52 -10.13
C ARG A 115 -11.44 -1.31 -9.15
N LEU A 116 -11.65 -1.09 -7.86
CA LEU A 116 -11.04 -1.86 -6.78
C LEU A 116 -11.92 -3.08 -6.49
N LEU A 117 -11.36 -4.27 -6.64
CA LEU A 117 -12.03 -5.53 -6.30
C LEU A 117 -11.79 -5.93 -4.84
N GLY A 118 -10.71 -5.43 -4.25
CA GLY A 118 -10.36 -5.70 -2.88
C GLY A 118 -8.94 -5.32 -2.55
N PHE A 119 -8.55 -5.59 -1.32
CA PHE A 119 -7.18 -5.35 -0.85
C PHE A 119 -6.81 -6.34 0.25
N ARG A 120 -5.51 -6.48 0.46
CA ARG A 120 -4.93 -7.31 1.52
C ARG A 120 -4.05 -6.45 2.43
N LYS A 121 -4.17 -6.69 3.74
CA LYS A 121 -3.26 -6.26 4.79
C LYS A 121 -2.77 -7.50 5.55
N PRO A 122 -1.70 -7.42 6.36
CA PRO A 122 -1.30 -8.53 7.22
C PRO A 122 -2.48 -9.09 8.02
N GLY A 123 -2.72 -10.38 7.90
CA GLY A 123 -3.78 -11.08 8.61
C GLY A 123 -5.18 -11.02 7.99
N VAL A 124 -5.44 -10.13 7.01
CA VAL A 124 -6.78 -9.98 6.45
C VAL A 124 -6.79 -9.67 4.96
N THR A 125 -7.80 -10.21 4.29
CA THR A 125 -8.17 -9.87 2.91
C THR A 125 -9.57 -9.30 2.89
N VAL A 126 -9.75 -8.17 2.19
CA VAL A 126 -11.04 -7.51 2.02
C VAL A 126 -11.46 -7.63 0.57
N GLY A 127 -12.61 -8.25 0.34
CA GLY A 127 -13.26 -8.34 -0.96
C GLY A 127 -14.41 -7.35 -1.08
N LEU A 128 -14.64 -6.81 -2.29
CA LEU A 128 -15.65 -5.81 -2.61
C LEU A 128 -16.50 -6.29 -3.78
N ASP A 129 -17.84 -6.42 -3.60
CA ASP A 129 -18.78 -6.88 -4.62
C ASP A 129 -20.10 -6.08 -4.58
N PRO A 130 -20.48 -5.37 -5.67
CA PRO A 130 -19.69 -5.12 -6.87
C PRO A 130 -18.39 -4.35 -6.57
N ALA A 131 -17.42 -4.42 -7.50
CA ALA A 131 -16.15 -3.72 -7.35
C ALA A 131 -16.35 -2.20 -7.20
N TRP A 132 -15.63 -1.59 -6.29
CA TRP A 132 -15.68 -0.14 -6.02
C TRP A 132 -15.08 0.66 -7.17
N VAL A 133 -15.81 1.63 -7.72
CA VAL A 133 -15.31 2.55 -8.76
C VAL A 133 -14.43 3.62 -8.11
N GLU A 134 -13.11 3.44 -8.17
CA GLU A 134 -12.12 4.41 -7.64
C GLU A 134 -11.94 5.61 -8.57
N ALA A 135 -12.01 5.40 -9.89
CA ALA A 135 -11.90 6.48 -10.87
C ALA A 135 -12.78 6.19 -12.09
N PRO A 136 -13.38 7.23 -12.72
CA PRO A 136 -14.21 7.10 -13.91
C PRO A 136 -13.38 6.86 -15.17
N ALA A 137 -14.02 6.72 -16.33
CA ALA A 137 -13.35 6.73 -17.62
C ALA A 137 -12.51 8.00 -17.82
N GLU A 138 -11.38 7.89 -18.54
CA GLU A 138 -10.47 9.02 -18.81
C GLU A 138 -11.20 10.25 -19.40
N SER A 139 -12.12 10.03 -20.34
CA SER A 139 -12.88 11.10 -21.00
C SER A 139 -13.91 11.81 -20.11
N ALA A 140 -14.21 11.27 -18.93
CA ALA A 140 -15.24 11.82 -18.05
C ALA A 140 -14.73 12.95 -17.14
N TRP A 141 -13.41 13.08 -16.96
CA TRP A 141 -12.83 14.01 -15.98
C TRP A 141 -13.13 15.48 -16.30
N ARG A 142 -13.81 16.14 -15.38
CA ARG A 142 -14.09 17.57 -15.36
C ARG A 142 -14.40 18.05 -13.96
N VAL A 143 -14.22 19.32 -13.67
CA VAL A 143 -14.67 19.94 -12.41
C VAL A 143 -16.19 19.77 -12.29
N GLY A 144 -16.66 19.46 -11.10
CA GLY A 144 -18.07 19.17 -10.82
C GLY A 144 -18.52 17.75 -11.19
N LEU A 145 -17.63 16.89 -11.73
CA LEU A 145 -17.94 15.46 -11.88
C LEU A 145 -18.14 14.83 -10.52
N SER A 146 -19.20 14.03 -10.38
CA SER A 146 -19.47 13.24 -9.20
C SER A 146 -19.83 11.81 -9.59
N TRP A 147 -19.39 10.84 -8.78
CA TRP A 147 -19.84 9.45 -8.88
C TRP A 147 -19.96 8.84 -7.50
N GLN A 148 -20.79 7.84 -7.38
CA GLN A 148 -21.06 7.14 -6.12
C GLN A 148 -21.39 5.68 -6.39
N GLY A 149 -21.36 4.88 -5.34
CA GLY A 149 -21.73 3.48 -5.41
C GLY A 149 -21.76 2.83 -4.04
N GLU A 150 -22.07 1.55 -4.08
CA GLU A 150 -22.15 0.68 -2.93
C GLU A 150 -21.46 -0.64 -3.26
N SER A 151 -20.76 -1.22 -2.28
CA SER A 151 -20.12 -2.53 -2.38
C SER A 151 -20.42 -3.32 -1.12
N ARG A 152 -20.78 -4.59 -1.27
CA ARG A 152 -20.72 -5.54 -0.16
C ARG A 152 -19.24 -5.76 0.18
N VAL A 153 -18.94 -5.68 1.46
CA VAL A 153 -17.61 -5.92 2.00
C VAL A 153 -17.59 -7.29 2.65
N THR A 154 -16.57 -8.08 2.35
CA THR A 154 -16.26 -9.31 3.07
C THR A 154 -14.83 -9.24 3.57
N VAL A 155 -14.63 -9.31 4.87
CA VAL A 155 -13.32 -9.36 5.52
C VAL A 155 -13.03 -10.81 5.88
N THR A 156 -11.93 -11.34 5.36
CA THR A 156 -11.53 -12.74 5.55
C THR A 156 -10.12 -12.78 6.15
N SER A 157 -9.90 -13.59 7.17
CA SER A 157 -8.57 -13.84 7.73
C SER A 157 -7.72 -14.72 6.80
N ASP A 158 -6.41 -14.79 7.07
CA ASP A 158 -5.47 -15.58 6.24
C ASP A 158 -5.79 -17.10 6.25
N ASP A 159 -6.50 -17.61 7.26
CA ASP A 159 -7.00 -19.00 7.32
C ASP A 159 -8.33 -19.22 6.56
N GLY A 160 -8.82 -18.20 5.86
CA GLY A 160 -10.03 -18.28 5.03
C GLY A 160 -11.34 -18.06 5.78
N ARG A 161 -11.33 -17.74 7.07
CA ARG A 161 -12.56 -17.47 7.82
C ARG A 161 -13.08 -16.07 7.59
N VAL A 162 -14.38 -15.94 7.38
CA VAL A 162 -15.05 -14.62 7.32
C VAL A 162 -15.08 -14.02 8.74
N GLN A 163 -14.45 -12.86 8.89
CA GLN A 163 -14.37 -12.10 10.14
C GLN A 163 -15.49 -11.07 10.26
N ALA A 164 -15.84 -10.44 9.14
CA ALA A 164 -16.92 -9.47 9.08
C ALA A 164 -17.50 -9.40 7.67
N GLN A 165 -18.77 -9.01 7.60
CA GLN A 165 -19.46 -8.67 6.36
C GLN A 165 -20.31 -7.43 6.59
N GLY A 166 -20.46 -6.62 5.55
CA GLY A 166 -21.31 -5.45 5.59
C GLY A 166 -21.31 -4.72 4.27
N THR A 167 -21.66 -3.45 4.32
CA THR A 167 -21.84 -2.58 3.17
C THR A 167 -20.93 -1.37 3.28
N LEU A 168 -20.28 -1.03 2.19
CA LEU A 168 -19.51 0.20 2.03
C LEU A 168 -20.20 1.05 0.97
N ARG A 169 -20.50 2.32 1.32
CA ARG A 169 -21.00 3.33 0.40
C ARG A 169 -19.94 4.37 0.20
N TYR A 170 -19.79 4.81 -1.04
CA TYR A 170 -18.81 5.82 -1.39
C TYR A 170 -19.39 6.87 -2.32
N ARG A 171 -18.87 8.09 -2.20
CA ARG A 171 -19.11 9.21 -3.10
C ARG A 171 -17.81 9.95 -3.35
N TYR A 172 -17.59 10.33 -4.61
CA TYR A 172 -16.49 11.17 -5.03
C TYR A 172 -17.03 12.42 -5.70
N ASP A 173 -16.37 13.55 -5.46
CA ASP A 173 -16.68 14.83 -6.07
C ASP A 173 -15.38 15.50 -6.52
N VAL A 174 -15.24 15.78 -7.83
CA VAL A 174 -14.13 16.53 -8.40
C VAL A 174 -14.36 18.01 -8.10
N GLN A 175 -13.61 18.53 -7.14
CA GLN A 175 -13.79 19.90 -6.63
C GLN A 175 -13.15 20.94 -7.52
N ASP A 176 -11.95 20.63 -8.05
CA ASP A 176 -11.10 21.61 -8.70
C ASP A 176 -10.08 20.94 -9.63
N ARG A 177 -9.50 21.73 -10.52
CA ARG A 177 -8.30 21.39 -11.28
C ARG A 177 -7.29 22.49 -11.12
N ARG A 178 -6.13 22.20 -10.56
CA ARG A 178 -5.11 23.21 -10.28
C ARG A 178 -3.70 22.63 -10.32
N ARG A 179 -2.73 23.54 -10.40
CA ARG A 179 -1.32 23.19 -10.25
C ARG A 179 -0.94 23.16 -8.77
N VAL A 180 -0.27 22.09 -8.38
CA VAL A 180 0.26 21.88 -7.03
C VAL A 180 1.75 21.57 -7.10
N THR A 181 2.48 21.87 -6.01
CA THR A 181 3.89 21.52 -5.87
C THR A 181 4.05 20.63 -4.65
N THR A 182 4.77 19.52 -4.84
CA THR A 182 5.18 18.58 -3.78
C THR A 182 6.69 18.40 -3.86
N PRO A 183 7.34 17.73 -2.91
CA PRO A 183 8.77 17.38 -3.05
C PRO A 183 9.09 16.58 -4.32
N GLY A 184 8.12 15.85 -4.88
CA GLY A 184 8.25 15.09 -6.13
C GLY A 184 8.11 15.92 -7.40
N GLY A 185 7.83 17.23 -7.31
CA GLY A 185 7.68 18.15 -8.44
C GLY A 185 6.38 18.93 -8.46
N SER A 186 6.12 19.59 -9.60
CA SER A 186 4.88 20.34 -9.84
C SER A 186 3.97 19.59 -10.81
N PHE A 187 2.68 19.52 -10.49
CA PHE A 187 1.70 18.69 -11.18
C PHE A 187 0.40 19.46 -11.42
N ASP A 188 -0.22 19.28 -12.58
CA ASP A 188 -1.59 19.68 -12.82
C ASP A 188 -2.52 18.54 -12.34
N VAL A 189 -3.28 18.78 -11.28
CA VAL A 189 -4.07 17.75 -10.59
C VAL A 189 -5.55 18.03 -10.62
N TRP A 190 -6.33 16.95 -10.58
CA TRP A 190 -7.72 16.98 -10.16
C TRP A 190 -7.75 16.83 -8.64
N VAL A 191 -8.40 17.79 -7.96
CA VAL A 191 -8.66 17.73 -6.52
C VAL A 191 -9.98 17.03 -6.33
N VAL A 192 -9.96 15.88 -5.66
CA VAL A 192 -11.13 15.03 -5.47
C VAL A 192 -11.38 14.84 -3.98
N THR A 193 -12.62 15.05 -3.55
CA THR A 193 -13.08 14.66 -2.22
C THR A 193 -13.76 13.31 -2.32
N ARG A 194 -13.40 12.41 -1.41
CA ARG A 194 -14.00 11.10 -1.24
C ARG A 194 -14.71 11.04 0.11
N GLN A 195 -15.97 10.62 0.10
CA GLN A 195 -16.76 10.34 1.29
C GLN A 195 -17.05 8.84 1.33
N ILE A 196 -16.85 8.22 2.50
CA ILE A 196 -17.06 6.79 2.70
C ILE A 196 -17.84 6.59 3.98
N THR A 197 -18.80 5.67 3.93
CA THR A 197 -19.46 5.10 5.11
C THR A 197 -19.45 3.59 4.99
N ASP A 198 -19.13 2.88 6.07
CA ASP A 198 -19.21 1.43 6.14
C ASP A 198 -19.81 0.99 7.48
N ASP A 199 -20.38 -0.20 7.48
CA ASP A 199 -20.98 -0.84 8.67
C ASP A 199 -20.14 -2.04 9.17
N VAL A 200 -18.87 -2.15 8.72
CA VAL A 200 -17.94 -3.21 9.12
C VAL A 200 -16.84 -2.73 10.09
N GLY A 201 -16.98 -1.53 10.64
CA GLY A 201 -16.11 -1.04 11.70
C GLY A 201 -15.08 0.02 11.28
N GLY A 202 -15.37 0.84 10.29
CA GLY A 202 -14.52 1.99 9.93
C GLY A 202 -13.26 1.58 9.18
N LEU A 203 -13.42 0.89 8.06
CA LEU A 203 -12.30 0.48 7.20
C LEU A 203 -11.51 1.68 6.65
N PHE A 204 -12.17 2.83 6.52
CA PHE A 204 -11.61 4.06 5.98
C PHE A 204 -12.11 5.30 6.75
N PRO A 205 -11.33 6.40 6.80
CA PRO A 205 -11.82 7.70 7.25
C PRO A 205 -13.03 8.14 6.42
N GLN A 206 -14.03 8.77 7.08
CA GLN A 206 -15.28 9.16 6.45
C GLN A 206 -15.11 10.17 5.30
N THR A 207 -14.16 11.08 5.44
CA THR A 207 -13.86 12.09 4.41
C THR A 207 -12.38 12.14 4.15
N GLN A 208 -12.02 12.08 2.88
CA GLN A 208 -10.64 12.11 2.43
C GLN A 208 -10.52 13.01 1.20
N GLN A 209 -9.37 13.65 1.03
CA GLN A 209 -9.04 14.40 -0.18
C GLN A 209 -7.86 13.75 -0.85
N LEU A 210 -7.94 13.56 -2.16
CA LEU A 210 -6.83 13.07 -2.98
C LEU A 210 -6.56 14.05 -4.15
N TRP A 211 -5.34 14.03 -4.67
CA TRP A 211 -4.93 14.81 -5.84
C TRP A 211 -4.45 13.85 -6.92
N PHE A 212 -5.25 13.69 -7.95
CA PHE A 212 -4.92 12.82 -9.07
C PHE A 212 -4.32 13.62 -10.22
N ALA A 213 -3.15 13.20 -10.73
CA ALA A 213 -2.54 13.72 -11.95
C ALA A 213 -2.53 12.63 -13.04
N PRO A 214 -3.12 12.88 -14.22
CA PRO A 214 -3.02 11.97 -15.36
C PRO A 214 -1.57 11.59 -15.67
N PHE A 215 -1.35 10.32 -15.99
CA PHE A 215 -0.02 9.76 -16.32
C PHE A 215 1.00 9.79 -15.17
N VAL A 216 0.58 10.19 -13.95
CA VAL A 216 1.38 10.23 -12.74
C VAL A 216 0.77 9.35 -11.65
N GLY A 217 -0.56 9.39 -11.51
CA GLY A 217 -1.30 8.78 -10.41
C GLY A 217 -1.57 9.76 -9.27
N ASP A 218 -1.67 9.26 -8.04
CA ASP A 218 -1.95 10.09 -6.88
C ASP A 218 -0.72 10.92 -6.49
N VAL A 219 -0.84 12.24 -6.57
CA VAL A 219 0.14 13.23 -6.08
C VAL A 219 -0.05 13.46 -4.58
N ARG A 220 -1.29 13.35 -4.11
CA ARG A 220 -1.67 13.22 -2.71
C ARG A 220 -2.62 12.05 -2.58
N THR A 221 -2.26 11.07 -1.78
CA THR A 221 -3.11 9.90 -1.55
C THR A 221 -4.28 10.24 -0.62
N PRO A 222 -5.34 9.43 -0.59
CA PRO A 222 -6.43 9.59 0.38
C PRO A 222 -5.97 9.60 1.84
N GLU A 223 -4.86 8.92 2.15
CA GLU A 223 -4.27 8.86 3.50
C GLU A 223 -3.43 10.09 3.85
N GLY A 224 -3.37 11.11 2.97
CA GLY A 224 -2.60 12.33 3.20
C GLY A 224 -1.09 12.17 2.97
N LEU A 225 -0.69 11.23 2.13
CA LEU A 225 0.71 11.08 1.73
C LEU A 225 0.98 11.91 0.47
N LEU A 226 2.05 12.71 0.48
CA LEU A 226 2.49 13.52 -0.65
C LEU A 226 3.57 12.81 -1.46
N LEU A 227 3.46 12.84 -2.79
CA LEU A 227 4.44 12.30 -3.71
C LEU A 227 5.78 13.02 -3.56
N THR A 228 6.85 12.24 -3.33
CA THR A 228 8.23 12.72 -3.21
C THR A 228 9.13 12.26 -4.35
N GLY A 229 8.75 11.20 -5.05
CA GLY A 229 9.51 10.69 -6.19
C GLY A 229 8.79 9.58 -6.94
N ARG A 230 9.30 9.27 -8.13
CA ARG A 230 8.84 8.17 -8.98
C ARG A 230 9.97 7.72 -9.89
N ASN A 231 9.92 6.46 -10.38
CA ASN A 231 10.95 5.89 -11.28
C ASN A 231 10.62 6.04 -12.77
N PHE A 232 9.64 6.85 -13.14
CA PHE A 232 9.20 7.06 -14.51
C PHE A 232 8.88 8.54 -14.79
N ASN A 233 8.80 8.91 -16.06
CA ASN A 233 8.38 10.23 -16.49
C ASN A 233 6.92 10.20 -16.96
N ALA A 234 6.13 11.20 -16.55
CA ALA A 234 4.86 11.49 -17.18
C ALA A 234 5.08 12.02 -18.60
N ARG A 235 4.09 11.82 -19.47
CA ARG A 235 4.10 12.43 -20.82
C ARG A 235 4.00 13.93 -20.76
#